data_dfb43c596bcfe79cea408c1d188a3dd2
#
_entry.id   dfb43c596bcfe79cea408c1d188a3dd2
#
_cell.length_a   1.000
_cell.length_b   1.000
_cell.length_c   1.000
_cell.angle_alpha   90.00
_cell.angle_beta   90.00
_cell.angle_gamma   90.00
#
_symmetry.space_group_name_H-M   'P 1'
#
loop_
_entity.id
_entity.type
_entity.pdbx_description
1 polymer ?
#
loop_
_entity_poly.entity_id
_entity_poly.type
_entity_poly.pdbx_seq_one_letter_code
_entity_poly.pdbx_strand_id
1 'polypeptide(L)'
;MKNTFCVLACFFITIFCQAQSVEEHYYFKNLSIRNGLSQNTVNAILQDRKGFMWLGTKDGLNRYDGLSFRKFKHDAANPRSIGNSFITSLYEDFNGNIWVGTDAGVYIYYPEKEAFEEFDCQSLEKTRIERSVSMIAGDKQGRVWIAVEAQGMFCYDTRQKLLRNYPLSEI
;
A
#
# COMPACT_ATOMS: atom_id res chain seq x y z
N MET A 1 -47.79 -49.07 1.59
CA MET A 1 -47.13 -48.54 0.38
C MET A 1 -46.73 -47.07 0.44
N LYS A 2 -47.45 -46.15 1.14
CA LYS A 2 -47.07 -44.72 1.21
C LYS A 2 -45.79 -44.43 2.03
N ASN A 3 -45.54 -45.22 3.11
CA ASN A 3 -44.37 -44.99 3.97
C ASN A 3 -43.04 -45.46 3.37
N THR A 4 -43.06 -46.49 2.48
CA THR A 4 -41.85 -47.01 1.82
C THR A 4 -41.29 -46.02 0.78
N PHE A 5 -42.17 -45.23 0.14
CA PHE A 5 -41.80 -44.24 -0.86
C PHE A 5 -41.09 -43.01 -0.22
N CYS A 6 -41.55 -42.64 0.98
CA CYS A 6 -40.90 -41.50 1.73
C CYS A 6 -39.49 -41.87 2.21
N VAL A 7 -39.27 -43.11 2.67
CA VAL A 7 -37.94 -43.54 3.15
C VAL A 7 -36.94 -43.63 1.99
N LEU A 8 -37.38 -44.12 0.83
CA LEU A 8 -36.55 -44.17 -0.38
C LEU A 8 -36.22 -42.74 -0.91
N ALA A 9 -37.17 -41.82 -0.88
CA ALA A 9 -36.90 -40.41 -1.25
C ALA A 9 -35.91 -39.72 -0.31
N CYS A 10 -35.99 -39.95 1.00
CA CYS A 10 -35.01 -39.42 1.96
C CYS A 10 -33.62 -40.04 1.74
N PHE A 11 -33.50 -41.29 1.38
CA PHE A 11 -32.23 -41.95 1.11
C PHE A 11 -31.54 -41.38 -0.17
N PHE A 12 -32.34 -41.03 -1.19
CA PHE A 12 -31.80 -40.38 -2.40
C PHE A 12 -31.33 -38.97 -2.17
N ILE A 13 -31.97 -38.18 -1.27
CA ILE A 13 -31.55 -36.79 -0.95
C ILE A 13 -30.24 -36.79 -0.19
N THR A 14 -29.95 -37.76 0.67
CA THR A 14 -28.67 -37.83 1.41
C THR A 14 -27.47 -38.17 0.53
N ILE A 15 -27.67 -38.83 -0.61
CA ILE A 15 -26.58 -39.20 -1.54
C ILE A 15 -26.12 -37.99 -2.37
N PHE A 16 -26.99 -36.98 -2.58
CA PHE A 16 -26.64 -35.78 -3.35
C PHE A 16 -25.97 -34.65 -2.53
N CYS A 17 -25.90 -34.79 -1.21
CA CYS A 17 -25.23 -33.81 -0.35
C CYS A 17 -23.76 -34.21 -0.09
N GLN A 18 -23.02 -34.52 -1.15
CA GLN A 18 -21.56 -34.54 -1.09
C GLN A 18 -21.10 -33.11 -1.25
N ALA A 19 -20.77 -32.46 -0.14
CA ALA A 19 -20.02 -31.21 -0.16
C ALA A 19 -18.68 -31.50 -0.86
N GLN A 20 -18.55 -31.09 -2.11
CA GLN A 20 -17.26 -31.05 -2.79
C GLN A 20 -16.40 -30.04 -2.04
N SER A 21 -15.42 -30.54 -1.29
CA SER A 21 -14.33 -29.68 -0.83
C SER A 21 -13.59 -29.19 -2.08
N VAL A 22 -13.78 -27.93 -2.43
CA VAL A 22 -12.95 -27.28 -3.43
C VAL A 22 -11.57 -27.18 -2.80
N GLU A 23 -10.66 -28.06 -3.19
CA GLU A 23 -9.25 -27.88 -2.85
C GLU A 23 -8.75 -26.65 -3.61
N GLU A 24 -8.64 -25.52 -2.91
CA GLU A 24 -8.01 -24.33 -3.46
C GLU A 24 -6.51 -24.61 -3.64
N HIS A 25 -6.08 -24.79 -4.87
CA HIS A 25 -4.68 -24.94 -5.22
C HIS A 25 -4.03 -23.54 -5.31
N TYR A 26 -3.26 -23.20 -4.29
CA TYR A 26 -2.48 -21.95 -4.29
C TYR A 26 -1.19 -22.14 -5.08
N TYR A 27 -1.00 -21.29 -6.09
CA TYR A 27 0.24 -21.24 -6.87
C TYR A 27 1.07 -20.04 -6.41
N PHE A 28 2.28 -20.29 -5.95
CA PHE A 28 3.22 -19.25 -5.54
C PHE A 28 4.18 -18.92 -6.68
N LYS A 29 4.28 -17.62 -7.02
CA LYS A 29 5.25 -17.09 -7.98
C LYS A 29 6.26 -16.24 -7.24
N ASN A 30 7.54 -16.59 -7.32
CA ASN A 30 8.60 -15.77 -6.76
C ASN A 30 8.92 -14.62 -7.73
N LEU A 31 8.81 -13.37 -7.26
CA LEU A 31 9.18 -12.17 -8.00
C LEU A 31 10.50 -11.62 -7.45
N SER A 32 11.46 -11.39 -8.33
CA SER A 32 12.81 -10.98 -7.98
C SER A 32 13.38 -9.99 -9.01
N ILE A 33 14.61 -9.56 -8.83
CA ILE A 33 15.33 -8.74 -9.82
C ILE A 33 15.38 -9.40 -11.20
N ARG A 34 15.37 -10.75 -11.28
CA ARG A 34 15.32 -11.50 -12.55
C ARG A 34 14.00 -11.30 -13.30
N ASN A 35 12.95 -10.97 -12.59
CA ASN A 35 11.62 -10.69 -13.15
C ASN A 35 11.39 -9.18 -13.39
N GLY A 36 12.36 -8.34 -13.04
CA GLY A 36 12.29 -6.91 -13.26
C GLY A 36 12.06 -6.07 -11.99
N LEU A 37 12.02 -6.65 -10.80
CA LEU A 37 12.01 -5.88 -9.54
C LEU A 37 13.30 -5.05 -9.44
N SER A 38 13.23 -3.88 -8.80
CA SER A 38 14.41 -2.99 -8.70
C SER A 38 15.46 -3.55 -7.71
N GLN A 39 15.00 -4.20 -6.63
CA GLN A 39 15.85 -4.80 -5.61
C GLN A 39 15.07 -5.86 -4.81
N ASN A 40 15.73 -6.94 -4.36
CA ASN A 40 15.04 -8.08 -3.71
C ASN A 40 14.54 -7.80 -2.28
N THR A 41 15.07 -6.79 -1.60
CA THR A 41 14.57 -6.42 -0.26
C THR A 41 13.35 -5.52 -0.43
N VAL A 42 12.17 -6.08 -0.20
CA VAL A 42 10.89 -5.38 -0.23
C VAL A 42 10.53 -4.99 1.20
N ASN A 43 10.45 -3.68 1.48
CA ASN A 43 10.13 -3.12 2.79
C ASN A 43 8.62 -2.85 2.94
N ALA A 44 7.93 -2.56 1.83
CA ALA A 44 6.51 -2.23 1.84
C ALA A 44 5.80 -2.82 0.62
N ILE A 45 4.57 -3.29 0.83
CA ILE A 45 3.70 -3.83 -0.22
C ILE A 45 2.32 -3.19 -0.04
N LEU A 46 1.73 -2.78 -1.16
CA LEU A 46 0.38 -2.22 -1.22
C LEU A 46 -0.30 -2.70 -2.50
N GLN A 47 -1.54 -3.15 -2.41
CA GLN A 47 -2.40 -3.30 -3.59
C GLN A 47 -3.32 -2.08 -3.67
N ASP A 48 -3.26 -1.36 -4.79
CA ASP A 48 -4.14 -0.21 -5.01
C ASP A 48 -5.54 -0.64 -5.47
N ARG A 49 -6.50 0.28 -5.44
CA ARG A 49 -7.89 0.04 -5.84
C ARG A 49 -8.06 -0.32 -7.32
N LYS A 50 -7.04 -0.09 -8.15
CA LYS A 50 -7.00 -0.50 -9.57
C LYS A 50 -6.44 -1.90 -9.74
N GLY A 51 -5.97 -2.54 -8.64
CA GLY A 51 -5.41 -3.89 -8.63
C GLY A 51 -3.91 -3.97 -8.88
N PHE A 52 -3.21 -2.85 -9.09
CA PHE A 52 -1.75 -2.86 -9.19
C PHE A 52 -1.10 -3.16 -7.84
N MET A 53 -0.04 -3.99 -7.88
CA MET A 53 0.79 -4.22 -6.70
C MET A 53 1.95 -3.24 -6.69
N TRP A 54 2.06 -2.47 -5.61
CA TRP A 54 3.16 -1.56 -5.35
C TRP A 54 4.14 -2.20 -4.38
N LEU A 55 5.42 -2.23 -4.75
CA LEU A 55 6.48 -2.82 -3.95
C LEU A 55 7.58 -1.78 -3.72
N GLY A 56 7.67 -1.33 -2.49
CA GLY A 56 8.71 -0.42 -2.02
C GLY A 56 9.98 -1.20 -1.66
N THR A 57 11.10 -0.84 -2.25
CA THR A 57 12.38 -1.48 -2.02
C THR A 57 13.44 -0.49 -1.53
N LYS A 58 14.64 -0.99 -1.22
CA LYS A 58 15.79 -0.11 -0.93
C LYS A 58 16.33 0.64 -2.15
N ASP A 59 15.88 0.31 -3.37
CA ASP A 59 16.37 0.89 -4.63
C ASP A 59 15.21 1.23 -5.59
N GLY A 60 14.18 1.87 -5.07
CA GLY A 60 13.06 2.41 -5.82
C GLY A 60 11.71 1.78 -5.46
N LEU A 61 10.68 2.43 -5.97
CA LEU A 61 9.30 1.97 -5.95
C LEU A 61 8.99 1.22 -7.25
N ASN A 62 8.29 0.11 -7.15
CA ASN A 62 7.91 -0.72 -8.28
C ASN A 62 6.40 -0.86 -8.33
N ARG A 63 5.79 -0.69 -9.50
CA ARG A 63 4.38 -1.01 -9.75
C ARG A 63 4.31 -2.24 -10.66
N TYR A 64 3.64 -3.27 -10.21
CA TYR A 64 3.45 -4.54 -10.91
C TYR A 64 2.00 -4.67 -11.38
N ASP A 65 1.81 -4.97 -12.66
CA ASP A 65 0.51 -5.11 -13.32
C ASP A 65 0.06 -6.59 -13.48
N GLY A 66 0.80 -7.53 -12.88
CA GLY A 66 0.61 -8.98 -13.07
C GLY A 66 1.56 -9.58 -14.11
N LEU A 67 2.15 -8.78 -15.00
CA LEU A 67 3.04 -9.21 -16.07
C LEU A 67 4.43 -8.58 -15.97
N SER A 68 4.50 -7.27 -15.72
CA SER A 68 5.74 -6.47 -15.79
C SER A 68 5.85 -5.48 -14.64
N PHE A 69 7.06 -5.02 -14.39
CA PHE A 69 7.36 -3.98 -13.41
C PHE A 69 7.62 -2.63 -14.09
N ARG A 70 6.88 -1.59 -13.69
CA ARG A 70 7.27 -0.20 -13.88
C ARG A 70 8.04 0.27 -12.66
N LYS A 71 9.27 0.77 -12.86
CA LYS A 71 10.17 1.22 -11.79
C LYS A 71 10.17 2.75 -11.69
N PHE A 72 10.19 3.24 -10.46
CA PHE A 72 10.31 4.65 -10.13
C PHE A 72 11.50 4.82 -9.18
N LYS A 73 12.47 5.61 -9.61
CA LYS A 73 13.68 5.93 -8.85
C LYS A 73 13.88 7.43 -8.80
N HIS A 74 14.66 7.86 -7.83
CA HIS A 74 15.13 9.23 -7.80
C HIS A 74 15.97 9.54 -9.03
N ASP A 75 15.65 10.66 -9.67
CA ASP A 75 16.40 11.21 -10.80
C ASP A 75 16.50 12.72 -10.63
N ALA A 76 17.70 13.20 -10.29
CA ALA A 76 17.96 14.62 -10.05
C ALA A 76 17.67 15.53 -11.26
N ALA A 77 17.69 14.97 -12.48
CA ALA A 77 17.35 15.69 -13.71
C ALA A 77 15.83 15.75 -13.96
N ASN A 78 15.04 14.95 -13.26
CA ASN A 78 13.59 14.89 -13.43
C ASN A 78 12.86 15.31 -12.15
N PRO A 79 12.35 16.57 -12.07
CA PRO A 79 11.65 17.07 -10.89
C PRO A 79 10.31 16.36 -10.60
N ARG A 80 9.84 15.52 -11.50
CA ARG A 80 8.63 14.70 -11.32
C ARG A 80 8.95 13.29 -10.81
N SER A 81 10.23 12.96 -10.61
CA SER A 81 10.66 11.70 -10.02
C SER A 81 10.45 11.71 -8.51
N ILE A 82 10.45 10.51 -7.91
CA ILE A 82 10.49 10.41 -6.45
C ILE A 82 11.81 10.96 -5.92
N GLY A 83 11.79 11.74 -4.85
CA GLY A 83 13.00 12.41 -4.35
C GLY A 83 13.97 11.50 -3.59
N ASN A 84 13.55 10.30 -3.19
CA ASN A 84 14.42 9.30 -2.54
C ASN A 84 14.03 7.89 -2.99
N SER A 85 15.02 7.04 -3.29
CA SER A 85 14.78 5.66 -3.77
C SER A 85 14.64 4.62 -2.65
N PHE A 86 14.96 4.95 -1.41
CA PHE A 86 14.79 4.03 -0.28
C PHE A 86 13.36 4.13 0.26
N ILE A 87 12.50 3.19 -0.17
CA ILE A 87 11.09 3.18 0.20
C ILE A 87 10.89 2.38 1.49
N THR A 88 10.18 2.95 2.44
CA THR A 88 9.95 2.38 3.76
C THR A 88 8.48 2.03 4.00
N SER A 89 7.54 2.83 3.48
CA SER A 89 6.11 2.67 3.72
C SER A 89 5.28 3.12 2.53
N LEU A 90 4.10 2.52 2.36
CA LEU A 90 3.14 2.82 1.29
C LEU A 90 1.72 2.90 1.86
N TYR A 91 0.95 3.86 1.37
CA TYR A 91 -0.47 3.99 1.69
C TYR A 91 -1.23 4.61 0.51
N GLU A 92 -2.43 4.11 0.18
CA GLU A 92 -3.33 4.71 -0.80
C GLU A 92 -4.41 5.53 -0.10
N ASP A 93 -4.54 6.81 -0.46
CA ASP A 93 -5.58 7.68 0.09
C ASP A 93 -6.94 7.51 -0.61
N PHE A 94 -7.98 8.21 -0.09
CA PHE A 94 -9.33 8.13 -0.65
C PHE A 94 -9.44 8.64 -2.09
N ASN A 95 -8.49 9.45 -2.55
CA ASN A 95 -8.44 9.98 -3.91
C ASN A 95 -7.69 9.03 -4.87
N GLY A 96 -7.07 7.96 -4.36
CA GLY A 96 -6.26 7.02 -5.13
C GLY A 96 -4.83 7.49 -5.34
N ASN A 97 -4.36 8.49 -4.59
CA ASN A 97 -2.96 8.88 -4.58
C ASN A 97 -2.16 7.92 -3.70
N ILE A 98 -0.95 7.59 -4.11
CA ILE A 98 -0.07 6.71 -3.34
C ILE A 98 0.91 7.56 -2.53
N TRP A 99 0.76 7.51 -1.22
CA TRP A 99 1.67 8.10 -0.26
C TRP A 99 2.87 7.17 -0.09
N VAL A 100 4.04 7.72 -0.22
CA VAL A 100 5.31 6.99 -0.22
C VAL A 100 6.21 7.54 0.86
N GLY A 101 6.39 6.77 1.92
CA GLY A 101 7.38 7.02 2.95
C GLY A 101 8.76 6.58 2.47
N THR A 102 9.75 7.41 2.72
CA THR A 102 11.15 7.15 2.37
C THR A 102 12.08 7.38 3.55
N ASP A 103 13.34 7.10 3.36
CA ASP A 103 14.39 7.39 4.34
C ASP A 103 14.66 8.89 4.52
N ALA A 104 14.11 9.74 3.65
CA ALA A 104 14.30 11.18 3.66
C ALA A 104 12.98 11.95 3.37
N GLY A 105 11.89 11.57 4.04
CA GLY A 105 10.62 12.26 3.94
C GLY A 105 9.52 11.53 3.22
N VAL A 106 8.46 12.25 2.86
CA VAL A 106 7.23 11.72 2.25
C VAL A 106 7.05 12.29 0.86
N TYR A 107 6.66 11.44 -0.07
CA TYR A 107 6.28 11.81 -1.44
C TYR A 107 4.88 11.30 -1.74
N ILE A 108 4.15 11.99 -2.61
CA ILE A 108 2.85 11.55 -3.08
C ILE A 108 2.93 11.32 -4.59
N TYR A 109 2.61 10.10 -5.01
CA TYR A 109 2.42 9.80 -6.44
C TYR A 109 0.98 10.10 -6.82
N TYR A 110 0.82 10.94 -7.83
CA TYR A 110 -0.46 11.27 -8.44
C TYR A 110 -0.64 10.48 -9.73
N PRO A 111 -1.52 9.45 -9.75
CA PRO A 111 -1.68 8.59 -10.93
C PRO A 111 -2.13 9.36 -12.18
N GLU A 112 -2.92 10.41 -12.02
CA GLU A 112 -3.42 11.23 -13.15
C GLU A 112 -2.33 12.08 -13.80
N LYS A 113 -1.33 12.49 -13.01
CA LYS A 113 -0.19 13.29 -13.49
C LYS A 113 0.99 12.42 -13.88
N GLU A 114 0.98 11.13 -13.48
CA GLU A 114 2.14 10.22 -13.52
C GLU A 114 3.41 10.84 -12.92
N ALA A 115 3.27 11.54 -11.80
CA ALA A 115 4.33 12.32 -11.17
C ALA A 115 4.32 12.16 -9.66
N PHE A 116 5.50 12.32 -9.08
CA PHE A 116 5.68 12.47 -7.65
C PHE A 116 5.78 13.96 -7.29
N GLU A 117 5.22 14.30 -6.14
CA GLU A 117 5.41 15.60 -5.49
C GLU A 117 5.89 15.34 -4.06
N GLU A 118 6.85 16.10 -3.58
CA GLU A 118 7.23 16.07 -2.17
C GLU A 118 6.04 16.53 -1.33
N PHE A 119 5.75 15.82 -0.25
CA PHE A 119 4.73 16.25 0.68
C PHE A 119 5.27 17.42 1.50
N ASP A 120 5.00 18.63 1.04
CA ASP A 120 5.29 19.86 1.76
C ASP A 120 3.96 20.46 2.25
N CYS A 121 3.62 20.19 3.51
CA CYS A 121 2.51 20.87 4.14
C CYS A 121 3.03 22.14 4.79
N GLN A 122 2.69 23.27 4.20
CA GLN A 122 2.92 24.58 4.81
C GLN A 122 2.01 24.73 6.04
N SER A 123 2.33 24.01 7.12
CA SER A 123 1.70 24.22 8.42
C SER A 123 2.18 25.55 9.01
N LEU A 124 1.37 26.11 9.88
CA LEU A 124 1.71 27.33 10.64
C LEU A 124 3.06 27.22 11.38
N GLU A 125 3.57 26.02 11.60
CA GLU A 125 4.79 25.73 12.35
C GLU A 125 6.02 25.43 11.46
N LYS A 126 5.93 25.52 10.12
CA LYS A 126 7.05 25.21 9.17
C LYS A 126 7.71 23.85 9.41
N THR A 127 6.98 22.89 9.94
CA THR A 127 7.52 21.57 10.26
C THR A 127 7.61 20.73 8.99
N ARG A 128 8.82 20.45 8.51
CA ARG A 128 9.09 19.54 7.40
C ARG A 128 9.38 18.13 7.91
N ILE A 129 8.94 17.15 7.15
CA ILE A 129 9.28 15.75 7.37
C ILE A 129 10.50 15.42 6.51
N GLU A 130 11.69 15.50 7.10
CA GLU A 130 12.98 15.32 6.40
C GLU A 130 13.74 14.08 6.88
N ARG A 131 13.11 13.26 7.72
CA ARG A 131 13.71 12.06 8.29
C ARG A 131 13.03 10.80 7.81
N SER A 132 13.62 9.67 8.15
CA SER A 132 13.09 8.35 7.81
C SER A 132 11.66 8.17 8.31
N VAL A 133 10.78 7.78 7.40
CA VAL A 133 9.37 7.51 7.67
C VAL A 133 9.22 6.03 7.93
N SER A 134 8.84 5.65 9.14
CA SER A 134 8.66 4.24 9.49
C SER A 134 7.29 3.68 9.10
N MET A 135 6.24 4.52 9.09
CA MET A 135 4.89 4.09 8.72
C MET A 135 4.04 5.24 8.19
N ILE A 136 3.17 4.94 7.22
CA ILE A 136 2.07 5.79 6.79
C ILE A 136 0.78 4.97 6.85
N ALA A 137 -0.28 5.53 7.44
CA ALA A 137 -1.59 4.89 7.52
C ALA A 137 -2.71 5.93 7.46
N GLY A 138 -3.88 5.54 6.94
CA GLY A 138 -5.07 6.38 6.96
C GLY A 138 -6.08 5.94 8.01
N ASP A 139 -6.90 6.87 8.46
CA ASP A 139 -8.04 6.56 9.32
C ASP A 139 -9.39 6.73 8.59
N LYS A 140 -10.47 6.31 9.25
CA LYS A 140 -11.83 6.39 8.71
C LYS A 140 -12.33 7.83 8.53
N GLN A 141 -11.69 8.81 9.13
CA GLN A 141 -12.01 10.23 9.03
C GLN A 141 -11.31 10.90 7.83
N GLY A 142 -10.44 10.18 7.13
CA GLY A 142 -9.68 10.67 5.98
C GLY A 142 -8.39 11.39 6.37
N ARG A 143 -7.90 11.19 7.60
CA ARG A 143 -6.60 11.71 8.03
C ARG A 143 -5.50 10.72 7.68
N VAL A 144 -4.34 11.24 7.35
CA VAL A 144 -3.13 10.46 7.10
C VAL A 144 -2.18 10.62 8.29
N TRP A 145 -1.82 9.49 8.88
CA TRP A 145 -0.92 9.40 10.02
C TRP A 145 0.45 8.97 9.52
N ILE A 146 1.49 9.67 9.95
CA ILE A 146 2.87 9.47 9.48
C ILE A 146 3.76 9.36 10.71
N ALA A 147 4.36 8.20 10.93
CA ALA A 147 5.34 7.98 11.97
C ALA A 147 6.74 8.26 11.42
N VAL A 148 7.47 9.18 12.07
CA VAL A 148 8.77 9.69 11.62
C VAL A 148 9.81 9.46 12.69
N GLU A 149 10.94 8.89 12.29
CA GLU A 149 12.03 8.57 13.20
C GLU A 149 12.57 9.82 13.90
N ALA A 150 12.67 9.75 15.23
CA ALA A 150 13.13 10.82 16.10
C ALA A 150 12.33 12.16 16.02
N GLN A 151 11.21 12.22 15.28
CA GLN A 151 10.34 13.40 15.22
C GLN A 151 8.95 13.16 15.84
N GLY A 152 8.54 11.89 16.03
CA GLY A 152 7.24 11.53 16.56
C GLY A 152 6.21 11.19 15.48
N MET A 153 4.95 11.52 15.74
CA MET A 153 3.85 11.19 14.85
C MET A 153 3.21 12.47 14.28
N PHE A 154 2.98 12.48 12.99
CA PHE A 154 2.27 13.55 12.30
C PHE A 154 0.88 13.07 11.88
N CYS A 155 -0.11 13.95 12.01
CA CYS A 155 -1.47 13.73 11.54
C CYS A 155 -1.85 14.82 10.53
N TYR A 156 -2.04 14.42 9.28
CA TYR A 156 -2.50 15.32 8.22
C TYR A 156 -3.99 15.13 7.96
N ASP A 157 -4.76 16.19 8.21
CA ASP A 157 -6.18 16.24 7.83
C ASP A 157 -6.28 16.66 6.35
N THR A 158 -6.69 15.73 5.50
CA THR A 158 -6.75 15.95 4.05
C THR A 158 -7.84 16.95 3.64
N ARG A 159 -8.88 17.15 4.46
CA ARG A 159 -9.97 18.09 4.21
C ARG A 159 -9.59 19.51 4.62
N GLN A 160 -8.99 19.64 5.80
CA GLN A 160 -8.58 20.94 6.35
C GLN A 160 -7.21 21.37 5.81
N LYS A 161 -6.45 20.46 5.19
CA LYS A 161 -5.06 20.63 4.78
C LYS A 161 -4.15 21.07 5.94
N LEU A 162 -4.42 20.52 7.12
CA LEU A 162 -3.72 20.86 8.35
C LEU A 162 -2.86 19.70 8.81
N LEU A 163 -1.59 19.96 9.03
CA LEU A 163 -0.64 19.04 9.64
C LEU A 163 -0.49 19.37 11.13
N ARG A 164 -0.59 18.35 11.98
CA ARG A 164 -0.31 18.42 13.42
C ARG A 164 0.84 17.49 13.75
N ASN A 165 1.74 17.92 14.59
CA ASN A 165 2.83 17.10 15.11
C ASN A 165 2.49 16.66 16.56
N TYR A 166 2.74 15.40 16.85
CA TYR A 166 2.71 14.79 18.18
C TYR A 166 4.15 14.31 18.48
N PRO A 167 4.95 15.11 19.19
CA PRO A 167 6.35 14.80 19.44
C PRO A 167 6.49 13.60 20.38
N LEU A 168 7.64 12.92 20.33
CA LEU A 168 7.91 11.73 21.16
C LEU A 168 7.80 11.99 22.67
N SER A 169 7.95 13.23 23.12
CA SER A 169 7.79 13.61 24.53
C SER A 169 6.33 13.62 25.01
N GLU A 170 5.37 13.50 24.09
CA GLU A 170 3.93 13.53 24.36
C GLU A 170 3.24 12.17 24.09
N ILE A 171 3.99 11.17 23.63
CA ILE A 171 3.54 9.81 23.38
C ILE A 171 4.11 8.87 24.45
#